data_a2e8c793cb1573caac193b313cd0fabe
#
_entry.id   a2e8c793cb1573caac193b313cd0fabe
#
_cell.length_a   1.000
_cell.length_b   1.000
_cell.length_c   1.000
_cell.angle_alpha   90.00
_cell.angle_beta   90.00
_cell.angle_gamma   90.00
#
_symmetry.space_group_name_H-M   'P 1'
#
loop_
_entity.id
_entity.type
_entity.pdbx_description
1 polymer ?
#
loop_
_entity_poly.entity_id
_entity_poly.type
_entity_poly.pdbx_seq_one_letter_code
_entity_poly.pdbx_strand_id
1 'polypeptide(L)'
;MTIKQIDDDKASWAADQFIDYFQNFTNLEEYLRHVKKSVVTKSSILDDPKDDFFNQDIHPNDMEFDIRLVGDRFQNGIPQDYYKNLLKSVSSHNNEDNIPGRELRLMVYEKNTNKIVGFIRLQSPLINSKPRNQWLGKAPDLTIFNRHAVMGFAIVPSQPFGYNYLGGKLLALLCVSH
;
A
#
# COMPACT_ATOMS: atom_id res chain seq x y z
N MET A 1 -16.70 -15.91 19.26
CA MET A 1 -15.45 -15.12 19.36
C MET A 1 -15.58 -14.23 20.58
N THR A 2 -14.90 -14.55 21.66
CA THR A 2 -15.01 -13.78 22.90
C THR A 2 -14.05 -12.59 22.78
N ILE A 3 -14.60 -11.39 22.72
CA ILE A 3 -13.78 -10.17 22.77
C ILE A 3 -13.19 -10.11 24.18
N LYS A 4 -11.86 -10.20 24.28
CA LYS A 4 -11.19 -9.95 25.55
C LYS A 4 -11.37 -8.49 25.92
N GLN A 5 -12.11 -8.25 26.98
CA GLN A 5 -12.22 -6.91 27.56
C GLN A 5 -10.86 -6.53 28.14
N ILE A 6 -10.36 -5.36 27.78
CA ILE A 6 -9.15 -4.78 28.37
C ILE A 6 -9.55 -4.31 29.77
N ASP A 7 -8.76 -4.64 30.80
CA ASP A 7 -9.01 -4.13 32.15
C ASP A 7 -8.78 -2.60 32.19
N ASP A 8 -9.45 -1.92 33.13
CA ASP A 8 -9.47 -0.46 33.22
C ASP A 8 -8.07 0.12 33.47
N ASP A 9 -7.20 -0.57 34.19
CA ASP A 9 -5.83 -0.11 34.44
C ASP A 9 -4.98 -0.10 33.18
N LYS A 10 -5.11 -1.14 32.34
CA LYS A 10 -4.42 -1.19 31.05
C LYS A 10 -4.99 -0.20 30.02
N ALA A 11 -6.30 0.01 30.07
CA ALA A 11 -6.93 1.01 29.22
C ALA A 11 -6.46 2.42 29.59
N SER A 12 -6.40 2.74 30.89
CA SER A 12 -5.89 4.01 31.41
C SER A 12 -4.43 4.20 31.04
N TRP A 13 -3.58 3.21 31.28
CA TRP A 13 -2.17 3.27 30.91
C TRP A 13 -1.98 3.50 29.40
N ALA A 14 -2.74 2.81 28.55
CA ALA A 14 -2.66 3.00 27.10
C ALA A 14 -3.11 4.41 26.67
N ALA A 15 -4.14 4.95 27.31
CA ALA A 15 -4.59 6.32 27.07
C ALA A 15 -3.53 7.35 27.46
N ASP A 16 -2.88 7.16 28.62
CA ASP A 16 -1.81 8.05 29.07
C ASP A 16 -0.61 8.02 28.12
N GLN A 17 -0.19 6.82 27.65
CA GLN A 17 0.87 6.70 26.66
C GLN A 17 0.50 7.38 25.33
N PHE A 18 -0.75 7.28 24.91
CA PHE A 18 -1.23 7.94 23.71
C PHE A 18 -1.21 9.46 23.87
N ILE A 19 -1.69 9.96 25.00
CA ILE A 19 -1.69 11.40 25.32
C ILE A 19 -0.26 11.93 25.35
N ASP A 20 0.65 11.28 26.07
CA ASP A 20 2.06 11.67 26.17
C ASP A 20 2.74 11.72 24.80
N TYR A 21 2.46 10.74 23.95
CA TYR A 21 3.02 10.68 22.60
C TYR A 21 2.57 11.86 21.72
N PHE A 22 1.32 12.28 21.87
CA PHE A 22 0.74 13.36 21.06
C PHE A 22 0.90 14.77 21.68
N GLN A 23 1.34 14.89 22.94
CA GLN A 23 1.56 16.19 23.59
C GLN A 23 2.59 17.08 22.88
N ASN A 24 3.52 16.48 22.14
CA ASN A 24 4.53 17.20 21.38
C ASN A 24 4.00 17.81 20.07
N PHE A 25 2.75 17.57 19.72
CA PHE A 25 2.13 18.06 18.49
C PHE A 25 0.87 18.85 18.83
N THR A 26 0.75 20.05 18.27
CA THR A 26 -0.42 20.91 18.50
C THR A 26 -1.71 20.34 17.91
N ASN A 27 -1.57 19.50 16.88
CA ASN A 27 -2.69 18.79 16.27
C ASN A 27 -2.21 17.59 15.44
N LEU A 28 -3.16 16.73 15.06
CA LEU A 28 -2.88 15.53 14.27
C LEU A 28 -2.24 15.82 12.90
N GLU A 29 -2.59 16.95 12.29
CA GLU A 29 -2.03 17.33 11.00
C GLU A 29 -0.53 17.62 11.10
N GLU A 30 -0.09 18.33 12.15
CA GLU A 30 1.32 18.60 12.41
C GLU A 30 2.11 17.32 12.64
N TYR A 31 1.55 16.40 13.43
CA TYR A 31 2.12 15.06 13.64
C TYR A 31 2.28 14.30 12.33
N LEU A 32 1.24 14.23 11.52
CA LEU A 32 1.27 13.52 10.24
C LEU A 32 2.28 14.15 9.26
N ARG A 33 2.39 15.48 9.25
CA ARG A 33 3.40 16.18 8.45
C ARG A 33 4.81 15.86 8.93
N HIS A 34 5.03 15.80 10.24
CA HIS A 34 6.32 15.44 10.82
C HIS A 34 6.73 14.01 10.43
N VAL A 35 5.85 13.05 10.62
CA VAL A 35 6.08 11.64 10.26
C VAL A 35 6.36 11.51 8.76
N LYS A 36 5.55 12.12 7.90
CA LYS A 36 5.79 12.10 6.45
C LYS A 36 7.10 12.74 6.07
N LYS A 37 7.47 13.86 6.67
CA LYS A 37 8.74 14.54 6.38
C LYS A 37 9.95 13.68 6.71
N SER A 38 9.89 12.83 7.71
CA SER A 38 10.96 11.89 8.07
C SER A 38 11.06 10.70 7.11
N VAL A 39 9.96 10.34 6.45
CA VAL A 39 9.85 9.17 5.54
C VAL A 39 10.06 9.54 4.08
N VAL A 40 9.60 10.73 3.66
CA VAL A 40 9.73 11.19 2.27
C VAL A 40 11.08 11.83 2.07
N THR A 41 11.97 11.14 1.39
CA THR A 41 13.18 11.74 0.85
C THR A 41 12.80 12.68 -0.29
N LYS A 42 13.24 13.93 -0.25
CA LYS A 42 13.07 14.85 -1.37
C LYS A 42 13.63 14.21 -2.63
N SER A 43 12.78 13.97 -3.60
CA SER A 43 13.19 13.56 -4.93
C SER A 43 13.24 14.79 -5.82
N SER A 44 14.35 14.94 -6.54
CA SER A 44 14.50 15.96 -7.58
C SER A 44 13.58 15.75 -8.81
N ILE A 45 12.81 14.66 -8.82
CA ILE A 45 11.98 14.25 -9.96
C ILE A 45 10.54 14.76 -9.82
N LEU A 46 10.12 15.17 -8.62
CA LEU A 46 8.74 15.55 -8.34
C LEU A 46 8.69 16.96 -7.77
N ASP A 47 8.41 17.94 -8.62
CA ASP A 47 8.19 19.32 -8.18
C ASP A 47 6.84 19.46 -7.46
N ASP A 48 5.76 18.82 -7.94
CA ASP A 48 4.49 18.65 -7.25
C ASP A 48 3.78 17.35 -7.66
N PRO A 49 3.83 16.29 -6.83
CA PRO A 49 3.21 15.00 -7.16
C PRO A 49 1.68 15.01 -7.19
N LYS A 50 1.03 16.09 -6.74
CA LYS A 50 -0.44 16.17 -6.71
C LYS A 50 -1.04 16.08 -8.09
N ASP A 51 -0.36 16.64 -9.09
CA ASP A 51 -0.85 16.65 -10.46
C ASP A 51 -0.77 15.28 -11.13
N ASP A 52 0.02 14.35 -10.58
CA ASP A 52 0.13 12.99 -11.09
C ASP A 52 -0.99 12.08 -10.60
N PHE A 53 -1.64 12.43 -9.50
CA PHE A 53 -2.68 11.61 -8.89
C PHE A 53 -4.07 11.94 -9.43
N PHE A 54 -4.89 10.87 -9.53
CA PHE A 54 -6.29 11.02 -9.89
C PHE A 54 -7.06 11.74 -8.80
N ASN A 55 -7.73 12.84 -9.16
CA ASN A 55 -8.47 13.71 -8.23
C ASN A 55 -9.84 14.15 -8.77
N GLN A 56 -10.33 13.50 -9.82
CA GLN A 56 -11.62 13.84 -10.42
C GLN A 56 -12.76 13.10 -9.71
N ASP A 57 -13.95 13.71 -9.74
CA ASP A 57 -15.18 13.14 -9.22
C ASP A 57 -15.90 12.36 -10.35
N ILE A 58 -15.34 11.19 -10.67
CA ILE A 58 -15.89 10.27 -11.66
C ILE A 58 -16.29 8.98 -10.95
N HIS A 59 -17.50 8.49 -11.24
CA HIS A 59 -17.96 7.22 -10.67
C HIS A 59 -17.08 6.05 -11.18
N PRO A 60 -16.69 5.10 -10.31
CA PRO A 60 -15.82 3.98 -10.70
C PRO A 60 -16.32 3.15 -11.89
N ASN A 61 -17.63 3.08 -12.12
CA ASN A 61 -18.21 2.39 -13.28
C ASN A 61 -17.86 3.06 -14.63
N ASP A 62 -17.53 4.35 -14.59
CA ASP A 62 -17.20 5.14 -15.79
C ASP A 62 -15.68 5.25 -15.98
N MET A 63 -14.89 4.64 -15.10
CA MET A 63 -13.44 4.63 -15.16
C MET A 63 -12.94 3.44 -15.96
N GLU A 64 -11.91 3.68 -16.77
CA GLU A 64 -11.11 2.63 -17.40
C GLU A 64 -9.73 2.58 -16.74
N PHE A 65 -9.24 1.38 -16.43
CA PHE A 65 -7.97 1.20 -15.77
C PHE A 65 -6.90 0.65 -16.71
N ASP A 66 -5.70 1.21 -16.59
CA ASP A 66 -4.49 0.75 -17.25
C ASP A 66 -3.45 0.37 -16.20
N ILE A 67 -2.90 -0.84 -16.30
CA ILE A 67 -1.93 -1.38 -15.33
C ILE A 67 -0.57 -1.43 -15.99
N ARG A 68 0.38 -0.66 -15.46
CA ARG A 68 1.74 -0.58 -15.98
C ARG A 68 2.76 -1.22 -15.04
N LEU A 69 3.67 -1.97 -15.66
CA LEU A 69 4.77 -2.62 -14.95
C LEU A 69 5.85 -1.60 -14.57
N VAL A 70 6.44 -1.81 -13.39
CA VAL A 70 7.56 -0.99 -12.90
C VAL A 70 8.87 -1.75 -13.09
N GLY A 71 9.85 -1.09 -13.68
CA GLY A 71 11.21 -1.58 -13.88
C GLY A 71 11.68 -1.48 -15.32
N ASP A 72 12.94 -1.16 -15.48
CA ASP A 72 13.61 -0.90 -16.77
C ASP A 72 13.71 -2.15 -17.67
N ARG A 73 13.49 -3.33 -17.10
CA ARG A 73 13.46 -4.62 -17.84
C ARG A 73 12.20 -4.81 -18.69
N PHE A 74 11.18 -4.00 -18.47
CA PHE A 74 9.93 -4.06 -19.22
C PHE A 74 9.91 -3.00 -20.32
N GLN A 75 9.40 -3.37 -21.48
CA GLN A 75 9.17 -2.41 -22.55
C GLN A 75 8.16 -1.35 -22.07
N ASN A 76 8.54 -0.09 -22.13
CA ASN A 76 7.77 1.03 -21.57
C ASN A 76 7.51 0.91 -20.06
N GLY A 77 8.39 0.23 -19.32
CA GLY A 77 8.30 0.11 -17.87
C GLY A 77 8.51 1.45 -17.17
N ILE A 78 7.80 1.62 -16.06
CA ILE A 78 7.94 2.82 -15.22
C ILE A 78 9.25 2.74 -14.44
N PRO A 79 10.04 3.84 -14.35
CA PRO A 79 11.27 3.86 -13.57
C PRO A 79 11.02 3.54 -12.10
N GLN A 80 11.90 2.71 -11.51
CA GLN A 80 11.72 2.27 -10.12
C GLN A 80 11.74 3.42 -9.12
N ASP A 81 12.60 4.40 -9.32
CA ASP A 81 12.73 5.54 -8.41
C ASP A 81 11.48 6.44 -8.45
N TYR A 82 10.89 6.60 -9.63
CA TYR A 82 9.61 7.30 -9.77
C TYR A 82 8.50 6.60 -8.97
N TYR A 83 8.35 5.28 -9.13
CA TYR A 83 7.42 4.48 -8.35
C TYR A 83 7.63 4.63 -6.84
N LYS A 84 8.87 4.47 -6.37
CA LYS A 84 9.21 4.54 -4.95
C LYS A 84 8.89 5.91 -4.35
N ASN A 85 9.24 6.97 -5.05
CA ASN A 85 9.03 8.34 -4.59
C ASN A 85 7.55 8.69 -4.48
N LEU A 86 6.77 8.32 -5.48
CA LEU A 86 5.32 8.51 -5.45
C LEU A 86 4.65 7.66 -4.37
N LEU A 87 5.03 6.40 -4.24
CA LEU A 87 4.49 5.53 -3.18
C LEU A 87 4.78 6.09 -1.80
N LYS A 88 5.98 6.61 -1.54
CA LYS A 88 6.34 7.27 -0.28
C LYS A 88 5.47 8.49 0.02
N SER A 89 5.05 9.23 -0.99
CA SER A 89 4.22 10.42 -0.80
C SER A 89 2.80 10.09 -0.36
N VAL A 90 2.28 8.91 -0.71
CA VAL A 90 0.89 8.50 -0.42
C VAL A 90 0.77 7.41 0.64
N SER A 91 1.81 6.62 0.86
CA SER A 91 1.80 5.54 1.84
C SER A 91 2.14 6.05 3.24
N SER A 92 1.34 5.66 4.23
CA SER A 92 1.64 5.88 5.64
C SER A 92 2.67 4.88 6.19
N HIS A 93 2.86 3.75 5.49
CA HIS A 93 3.80 2.71 5.84
C HIS A 93 4.89 2.60 4.78
N ASN A 94 6.12 2.86 5.18
CA ASN A 94 7.26 2.69 4.32
C ASN A 94 7.85 1.29 4.51
N ASN A 95 7.39 0.35 3.71
CA ASN A 95 7.98 -0.99 3.67
C ASN A 95 8.89 -1.09 2.44
N GLU A 96 10.10 -0.55 2.58
CA GLU A 96 11.17 -0.70 1.59
C GLU A 96 11.90 -2.05 1.71
N ASP A 97 11.54 -2.87 2.68
CA ASP A 97 12.19 -4.13 2.95
C ASP A 97 12.21 -5.00 1.70
N ASN A 98 13.40 -5.35 1.25
CA ASN A 98 13.60 -6.31 0.19
C ASN A 98 13.38 -7.71 0.76
N ILE A 99 12.20 -8.24 0.56
CA ILE A 99 11.91 -9.64 0.87
C ILE A 99 12.51 -10.50 -0.26
N PRO A 100 13.34 -11.50 0.07
CA PRO A 100 13.86 -12.41 -0.95
C PRO A 100 12.76 -13.11 -1.73
N GLY A 101 12.92 -13.22 -3.04
CA GLY A 101 12.00 -13.91 -3.92
C GLY A 101 11.53 -13.09 -5.11
N ARG A 102 10.43 -13.53 -5.72
CA ARG A 102 9.83 -12.82 -6.84
C ARG A 102 9.13 -11.56 -6.35
N GLU A 103 9.27 -10.51 -7.12
CA GLU A 103 8.59 -9.26 -6.88
C GLU A 103 8.07 -8.69 -8.20
N LEU A 104 6.84 -8.20 -8.16
CA LEU A 104 6.21 -7.48 -9.25
C LEU A 104 5.59 -6.19 -8.69
N ARG A 105 6.00 -5.07 -9.25
CA ARG A 105 5.46 -3.75 -8.92
C ARG A 105 4.64 -3.24 -10.07
N LEU A 106 3.48 -2.71 -9.76
CA LEU A 106 2.51 -2.23 -10.72
C LEU A 106 2.03 -0.83 -10.31
N MET A 107 1.83 0.03 -11.27
CA MET A 107 1.10 1.28 -11.11
C MET A 107 -0.20 1.20 -11.89
N VAL A 108 -1.27 1.62 -11.26
CA VAL A 108 -2.60 1.65 -11.87
C VAL A 108 -2.97 3.09 -12.20
N TYR A 109 -3.37 3.29 -13.43
CA TYR A 109 -3.79 4.59 -13.97
C TYR A 109 -5.27 4.56 -14.34
N GLU A 110 -5.93 5.69 -14.20
CA GLU A 110 -7.17 5.93 -14.92
C GLU A 110 -6.80 6.31 -16.36
N LYS A 111 -7.32 5.55 -17.33
CA LYS A 111 -6.85 5.53 -18.72
C LYS A 111 -7.13 6.82 -19.46
N ASN A 112 -8.29 7.44 -19.24
CA ASN A 112 -8.71 8.64 -19.99
C ASN A 112 -7.94 9.89 -19.54
N THR A 113 -7.66 9.99 -18.25
CA THR A 113 -6.94 11.12 -17.66
C THR A 113 -5.43 10.89 -17.59
N ASN A 114 -5.00 9.62 -17.71
CA ASN A 114 -3.62 9.18 -17.49
C ASN A 114 -3.10 9.54 -16.07
N LYS A 115 -3.99 9.60 -15.08
CA LYS A 115 -3.66 9.90 -13.68
C LYS A 115 -3.57 8.64 -12.84
N ILE A 116 -2.71 8.65 -11.83
CA ILE A 116 -2.42 7.49 -10.98
C ILE A 116 -3.55 7.31 -9.98
N VAL A 117 -4.13 6.12 -9.95
CA VAL A 117 -5.15 5.72 -8.98
C VAL A 117 -4.60 4.81 -7.87
N GLY A 118 -3.42 4.24 -8.07
CA GLY A 118 -2.78 3.49 -7.01
C GLY A 118 -1.58 2.64 -7.40
N PHE A 119 -1.08 1.95 -6.38
CA PHE A 119 0.15 1.17 -6.41
C PHE A 119 -0.11 -0.24 -5.91
N ILE A 120 0.46 -1.22 -6.60
CA ILE A 120 0.38 -2.63 -6.24
C ILE A 120 1.80 -3.21 -6.20
N ARG A 121 2.09 -3.94 -5.14
CA ARG A 121 3.30 -4.73 -5.00
C ARG A 121 2.93 -6.17 -4.68
N LEU A 122 3.21 -7.05 -5.61
CA LEU A 122 3.03 -8.50 -5.45
C LEU A 122 4.38 -9.13 -5.17
N GLN A 123 4.41 -10.10 -4.28
CA GLN A 123 5.64 -10.79 -3.89
C GLN A 123 5.43 -12.29 -3.73
N SER A 124 6.55 -13.01 -3.58
CA SER A 124 6.51 -14.39 -3.13
C SER A 124 5.75 -14.51 -1.83
N PRO A 125 4.94 -15.57 -1.64
CA PRO A 125 4.14 -15.72 -0.43
C PRO A 125 5.01 -15.95 0.80
N LEU A 126 4.47 -15.65 1.98
CA LEU A 126 5.12 -15.97 3.25
C LEU A 126 5.44 -17.47 3.34
N ILE A 127 6.70 -17.78 3.63
CA ILE A 127 7.21 -19.16 3.78
C ILE A 127 6.43 -19.88 4.87
N ASN A 128 6.25 -19.24 6.02
CA ASN A 128 5.53 -19.81 7.15
C ASN A 128 4.42 -18.87 7.63
N SER A 129 3.22 -19.40 7.71
CA SER A 129 2.05 -18.72 8.28
C SER A 129 1.23 -19.75 9.05
N LYS A 130 1.28 -19.68 10.38
CA LYS A 130 0.56 -20.63 11.25
C LYS A 130 -0.94 -20.69 10.95
N PRO A 131 -1.68 -19.56 10.80
CA PRO A 131 -3.10 -19.61 10.51
C PRO A 131 -3.41 -20.30 9.17
N ARG A 132 -2.62 -19.99 8.12
CA ARG A 132 -2.77 -20.62 6.80
C ARG A 132 -2.51 -22.11 6.89
N ASN A 133 -1.42 -22.53 7.53
CA ASN A 133 -1.04 -23.94 7.61
C ASN A 133 -2.06 -24.76 8.41
N GLN A 134 -2.63 -24.18 9.46
CA GLN A 134 -3.72 -24.78 10.23
C GLN A 134 -4.98 -24.94 9.38
N TRP A 135 -5.36 -23.93 8.60
CA TRP A 135 -6.51 -23.99 7.70
C TRP A 135 -6.34 -25.04 6.59
N LEU A 136 -5.13 -25.16 6.03
CA LEU A 136 -4.79 -26.16 5.02
C LEU A 136 -4.57 -27.55 5.61
N GLY A 137 -4.51 -27.72 6.93
CA GLY A 137 -4.21 -28.99 7.60
C GLY A 137 -2.74 -29.43 7.49
N LYS A 138 -1.90 -28.67 6.77
CA LYS A 138 -0.47 -28.96 6.58
C LYS A 138 0.31 -27.71 6.18
N ALA A 139 1.63 -27.75 6.38
CA ALA A 139 2.52 -26.78 5.75
C ALA A 139 2.63 -27.11 4.24
N PRO A 140 2.48 -26.12 3.34
CA PRO A 140 2.64 -26.33 1.92
C PRO A 140 4.10 -26.66 1.56
N ASP A 141 4.31 -27.44 0.50
CA ASP A 141 5.62 -27.58 -0.13
C ASP A 141 6.04 -26.22 -0.71
N LEU A 142 7.18 -25.71 -0.26
CA LEU A 142 7.62 -24.35 -0.60
C LEU A 142 7.92 -24.18 -2.08
N THR A 143 8.41 -25.21 -2.74
CA THR A 143 8.73 -25.17 -4.17
C THR A 143 7.47 -25.03 -5.00
N ILE A 144 6.47 -25.85 -4.68
CA ILE A 144 5.16 -25.82 -5.34
C ILE A 144 4.45 -24.51 -5.01
N PHE A 145 4.45 -24.13 -3.74
CA PHE A 145 3.77 -22.94 -3.28
C PHE A 145 4.34 -21.67 -3.93
N ASN A 146 5.66 -21.54 -4.00
CA ASN A 146 6.29 -20.41 -4.68
C ASN A 146 6.02 -20.33 -6.18
N ARG A 147 5.72 -21.45 -6.83
CA ARG A 147 5.34 -21.46 -8.27
C ARG A 147 3.94 -20.94 -8.51
N HIS A 148 3.02 -21.28 -7.63
CA HIS A 148 1.58 -21.15 -7.87
C HIS A 148 0.90 -20.08 -7.01
N ALA A 149 1.62 -19.45 -6.09
CA ALA A 149 1.06 -18.43 -5.22
C ALA A 149 1.86 -17.12 -5.31
N VAL A 150 1.14 -16.03 -5.14
CA VAL A 150 1.67 -14.68 -4.91
C VAL A 150 0.95 -14.05 -3.74
N MET A 151 1.60 -13.12 -3.09
CA MET A 151 1.03 -12.35 -1.99
C MET A 151 0.93 -10.87 -2.39
N GLY A 152 -0.22 -10.27 -2.19
CA GLY A 152 -0.37 -8.82 -2.22
C GLY A 152 0.35 -8.23 -1.01
N PHE A 153 1.54 -7.66 -1.23
CA PHE A 153 2.37 -7.14 -0.17
C PHE A 153 2.00 -5.70 0.19
N ALA A 154 1.79 -4.86 -0.82
CA ALA A 154 1.31 -3.51 -0.67
C ALA A 154 0.28 -3.21 -1.75
N ILE A 155 -0.89 -2.73 -1.34
CA ILE A 155 -1.97 -2.29 -2.22
C ILE A 155 -2.41 -0.94 -1.68
N VAL A 156 -1.97 0.13 -2.34
CA VAL A 156 -2.10 1.51 -1.84
C VAL A 156 -2.81 2.35 -2.88
N PRO A 157 -4.06 2.75 -2.65
CA PRO A 157 -4.75 3.68 -3.53
C PRO A 157 -4.23 5.11 -3.32
N SER A 158 -4.27 5.92 -4.36
CA SER A 158 -4.05 7.35 -4.25
C SER A 158 -5.24 8.03 -3.57
N GLN A 159 -5.03 9.20 -2.98
CA GLN A 159 -6.10 10.02 -2.39
C GLN A 159 -6.42 11.18 -3.34
N PRO A 160 -7.66 11.61 -3.42
CA PRO A 160 -8.86 11.21 -2.65
C PRO A 160 -9.53 9.92 -3.13
N PHE A 161 -9.14 9.36 -4.27
CA PHE A 161 -9.77 8.19 -4.90
C PHE A 161 -9.93 7.01 -3.92
N GLY A 162 -8.89 6.66 -3.17
CA GLY A 162 -8.93 5.54 -2.23
C GLY A 162 -9.97 5.71 -1.12
N TYR A 163 -10.14 6.93 -0.67
CA TYR A 163 -11.06 7.25 0.42
C TYR A 163 -12.51 7.30 -0.05
N ASN A 164 -12.76 7.98 -1.17
CA ASN A 164 -14.12 8.23 -1.65
C ASN A 164 -14.76 7.00 -2.31
N TYR A 165 -13.96 6.12 -2.91
CA TYR A 165 -14.45 5.05 -3.79
C TYR A 165 -14.00 3.64 -3.37
N LEU A 166 -13.57 3.44 -2.13
CA LEU A 166 -13.02 2.16 -1.68
C LEU A 166 -11.89 1.65 -2.60
N GLY A 167 -11.04 2.56 -3.06
CA GLY A 167 -10.00 2.28 -4.06
C GLY A 167 -9.06 1.15 -3.67
N GLY A 168 -8.79 0.95 -2.38
CA GLY A 168 -8.00 -0.19 -1.91
C GLY A 168 -8.64 -1.54 -2.23
N LYS A 169 -9.97 -1.66 -2.12
CA LYS A 169 -10.70 -2.86 -2.51
C LYS A 169 -10.69 -3.06 -4.03
N LEU A 170 -10.86 -1.99 -4.79
CA LEU A 170 -10.80 -2.03 -6.25
C LEU A 170 -9.43 -2.51 -6.72
N LEU A 171 -8.35 -1.92 -6.20
CA LEU A 171 -6.99 -2.34 -6.55
C LEU A 171 -6.73 -3.82 -6.20
N ALA A 172 -7.25 -4.29 -5.06
CA ALA A 172 -7.13 -5.70 -4.68
C ALA A 172 -7.88 -6.62 -5.66
N LEU A 173 -9.04 -6.20 -6.16
CA LEU A 173 -9.79 -6.94 -7.18
C LEU A 173 -9.07 -6.94 -8.53
N LEU A 174 -8.43 -5.83 -8.91
CA LEU A 174 -7.62 -5.77 -10.13
C LEU A 174 -6.45 -6.75 -10.12
N CYS A 175 -5.92 -7.12 -8.94
CA CYS A 175 -4.86 -8.12 -8.85
C CYS A 175 -5.30 -9.53 -9.29
N VAL A 176 -6.59 -9.81 -9.31
CA VAL A 176 -7.18 -11.12 -9.66
C VAL A 176 -8.10 -11.05 -10.88
N SER A 177 -8.17 -9.89 -11.53
CA SER A 177 -8.90 -9.71 -12.79
C SER A 177 -8.10 -10.28 -13.97
N HIS A 178 -8.81 -10.60 -15.05
CA HIS A 178 -8.24 -11.04 -16.33
C HIS A 178 -7.95 -9.85 -17.24
#